data_e3e793a0eb48c31891ec1bac57a8f2c3
#
_entry.id   e3e793a0eb48c31891ec1bac57a8f2c3
#
_cell.length_a   1.000
_cell.length_b   1.000
_cell.length_c   1.000
_cell.angle_alpha   90.00
_cell.angle_beta   90.00
_cell.angle_gamma   90.00
#
_symmetry.space_group_name_H-M   'P 1'
#
loop_
_entity.id
_entity.type
_entity.pdbx_description
1 polymer ?
#
loop_
_entity_poly.entity_id
_entity_poly.type
_entity_poly.pdbx_seq_one_letter_code
_entity_poly.pdbx_strand_id
1 'polypeptide(L)'
;TFSPVEGGAVMHYRLPADEEVYGIRVRYKDAFGRDMIRTGSYACDSLLITGFNEARKGVKAFVTLCNRNDVESEALEVTFDTRDSGPIAFINNLEVVSGWGNGFVLTYNLKEDLKGMVNLFYVGEDPKTKQPDTLLFKSFVPKKGNTVMRDTFKQQRDSYDFVVRVEDFRGNMVKERVWKNIVPLMVEQLPVSLENFSDPEELSQEDPVVK
;
A
#
# COMPACT_ATOMS: atom_id res chain seq x y z
N THR A 1 -22.21 17.26 -4.88
CA THR A 1 -21.28 17.22 -3.72
C THR A 1 -20.14 16.25 -3.96
N PHE A 2 -19.00 16.43 -3.27
CA PHE A 2 -17.84 15.56 -3.39
C PHE A 2 -17.51 14.93 -2.05
N SER A 3 -17.15 13.64 -2.07
CA SER A 3 -16.64 12.90 -0.91
C SER A 3 -15.22 12.44 -1.20
N PRO A 4 -14.20 12.87 -0.41
CA PRO A 4 -12.81 12.46 -0.61
C PRO A 4 -12.64 10.95 -0.40
N VAL A 5 -11.97 10.27 -1.34
CA VAL A 5 -11.59 8.85 -1.26
C VAL A 5 -10.11 8.67 -1.55
N GLU A 6 -9.60 7.48 -1.35
CA GLU A 6 -8.21 7.14 -1.66
C GLU A 6 -7.88 7.39 -3.14
N GLY A 7 -6.88 8.24 -3.37
CA GLY A 7 -6.42 8.61 -4.70
C GLY A 7 -7.42 9.42 -5.53
N GLY A 8 -8.43 10.03 -4.88
CA GLY A 8 -9.41 10.83 -5.60
C GLY A 8 -10.61 11.29 -4.78
N ALA A 9 -11.76 11.41 -5.45
CA ALA A 9 -13.04 11.77 -4.85
C ALA A 9 -14.21 11.07 -5.57
N VAL A 10 -15.30 10.88 -4.86
CA VAL A 10 -16.59 10.50 -5.47
C VAL A 10 -17.44 11.76 -5.58
N MET A 11 -17.81 12.12 -6.79
CA MET A 11 -18.80 13.15 -7.04
C MET A 11 -20.20 12.53 -7.00
N HIS A 12 -21.04 12.99 -6.08
CA HIS A 12 -22.46 12.66 -6.05
C HIS A 12 -23.25 13.74 -6.78
N TYR A 13 -24.08 13.34 -7.72
CA TYR A 13 -24.86 14.25 -8.54
C TYR A 13 -26.28 13.72 -8.76
N ARG A 14 -27.16 14.62 -9.12
CA ARG A 14 -28.49 14.32 -9.60
C ARG A 14 -28.74 15.17 -10.83
N LEU A 15 -29.02 14.53 -11.96
CA LEU A 15 -29.36 15.24 -13.16
C LEU A 15 -30.78 15.85 -13.05
N PRO A 16 -31.03 17.01 -13.68
CA PRO A 16 -32.38 17.55 -13.79
C PRO A 16 -33.29 16.55 -14.50
N ALA A 17 -34.58 16.61 -14.19
CA ALA A 17 -35.63 15.83 -14.90
C ALA A 17 -35.98 16.52 -16.22
N ASP A 18 -34.99 16.73 -17.08
CA ASP A 18 -35.11 17.36 -18.38
C ASP A 18 -34.73 16.32 -19.44
N GLU A 19 -35.62 16.08 -20.40
CA GLU A 19 -35.42 15.10 -21.46
C GLU A 19 -34.23 15.44 -22.37
N GLU A 20 -33.80 16.67 -22.40
CA GLU A 20 -32.62 17.11 -23.15
C GLU A 20 -31.29 16.78 -22.45
N VAL A 21 -31.29 16.61 -21.11
CA VAL A 21 -30.10 16.29 -20.35
C VAL A 21 -29.83 14.79 -20.33
N TYR A 22 -28.79 14.37 -21.00
CA TYR A 22 -28.43 12.96 -21.13
C TYR A 22 -27.35 12.51 -20.14
N GLY A 23 -26.44 13.42 -19.77
CA GLY A 23 -25.33 13.08 -18.88
C GLY A 23 -24.60 14.29 -18.31
N ILE A 24 -23.55 14.00 -17.56
CA ILE A 24 -22.66 14.95 -16.94
C ILE A 24 -21.23 14.64 -17.32
N ARG A 25 -20.44 15.67 -17.57
CA ARG A 25 -19.01 15.53 -17.87
C ARG A 25 -18.21 16.37 -16.90
N VAL A 26 -17.14 15.76 -16.36
CA VAL A 26 -16.24 16.41 -15.40
C VAL A 26 -14.83 16.41 -15.98
N ARG A 27 -14.24 17.58 -16.10
CA ARG A 27 -12.86 17.80 -16.55
C ARG A 27 -12.02 18.30 -15.40
N TYR A 28 -10.85 17.72 -15.22
CA TYR A 28 -9.90 18.10 -14.18
C TYR A 28 -8.48 17.72 -14.59
N LYS A 29 -7.50 18.24 -13.87
CA LYS A 29 -6.09 17.80 -14.01
C LYS A 29 -5.74 16.82 -12.91
N ASP A 30 -5.10 15.70 -13.28
CA ASP A 30 -4.60 14.73 -12.33
C ASP A 30 -3.35 15.21 -11.57
N ALA A 31 -2.75 14.37 -10.76
CA ALA A 31 -1.54 14.67 -9.99
C ALA A 31 -0.34 15.06 -10.86
N PHE A 32 -0.31 14.61 -12.10
CA PHE A 32 0.76 14.87 -13.09
C PHE A 32 0.44 16.02 -14.03
N GLY A 33 -0.68 16.73 -13.84
CA GLY A 33 -1.12 17.83 -14.69
C GLY A 33 -1.77 17.39 -16.01
N ARG A 34 -2.07 16.09 -16.19
CA ARG A 34 -2.74 15.58 -17.38
C ARG A 34 -4.22 15.92 -17.34
N ASP A 35 -4.77 16.26 -18.48
CA ASP A 35 -6.20 16.52 -18.62
C ASP A 35 -6.99 15.20 -18.55
N MET A 36 -7.91 15.16 -17.61
CA MET A 36 -8.76 14.02 -17.35
C MET A 36 -10.21 14.37 -17.61
N ILE A 37 -10.96 13.44 -18.22
CA ILE A 37 -12.39 13.57 -18.46
C ILE A 37 -13.08 12.35 -17.84
N ARG A 38 -14.15 12.61 -17.10
CA ARG A 38 -15.06 11.57 -16.58
C ARG A 38 -16.48 11.91 -17.00
N THR A 39 -17.22 10.91 -17.43
CA THR A 39 -18.62 11.08 -17.88
C THR A 39 -19.52 10.20 -17.02
N GLY A 40 -20.61 10.78 -16.55
CA GLY A 40 -21.68 10.10 -15.83
C GLY A 40 -22.99 10.20 -16.61
N SER A 41 -23.86 9.22 -16.44
CA SER A 41 -25.18 9.17 -17.10
C SER A 41 -26.31 9.36 -16.10
N TYR A 42 -27.52 9.45 -16.60
CA TYR A 42 -28.74 9.48 -15.77
C TYR A 42 -28.99 8.17 -14.99
N ALA A 43 -28.34 7.08 -15.39
CA ALA A 43 -28.48 5.79 -14.71
C ALA A 43 -27.60 5.67 -13.47
N CYS A 44 -26.72 6.65 -13.21
CA CYS A 44 -25.82 6.71 -12.07
C CYS A 44 -26.07 7.99 -11.28
N ASP A 45 -25.81 7.93 -9.99
CA ASP A 45 -25.88 9.06 -9.05
C ASP A 45 -24.50 9.49 -8.53
N SER A 46 -23.46 8.79 -8.98
CA SER A 46 -22.10 9.01 -8.51
C SER A 46 -21.07 8.78 -9.63
N LEU A 47 -19.97 9.51 -9.56
CA LEU A 47 -18.87 9.47 -10.49
C LEU A 47 -17.53 9.48 -9.75
N LEU A 48 -16.73 8.44 -9.98
CA LEU A 48 -15.41 8.33 -9.37
C LEU A 48 -14.38 9.16 -10.14
N ILE A 49 -13.74 10.08 -9.43
CA ILE A 49 -12.62 10.90 -9.88
C ILE A 49 -11.33 10.32 -9.30
N THR A 50 -10.35 10.04 -10.14
CA THR A 50 -9.08 9.36 -9.77
C THR A 50 -7.88 10.08 -10.38
N GLY A 51 -6.68 9.64 -10.02
CA GLY A 51 -5.43 10.15 -10.60
C GLY A 51 -4.59 10.97 -9.62
N PHE A 52 -4.83 10.78 -8.32
CA PHE A 52 -4.10 11.48 -7.26
C PHE A 52 -3.32 10.48 -6.41
N ASN A 53 -2.04 10.77 -6.17
CA ASN A 53 -1.21 9.96 -5.31
C ASN A 53 -1.30 10.44 -3.85
N GLU A 54 -1.17 11.74 -3.64
CA GLU A 54 -1.19 12.36 -2.33
C GLU A 54 -2.49 13.14 -2.11
N ALA A 55 -2.88 13.28 -0.85
CA ALA A 55 -4.01 14.09 -0.46
C ALA A 55 -3.83 15.54 -0.95
N ARG A 56 -4.84 16.06 -1.62
CA ARG A 56 -4.88 17.45 -2.08
C ARG A 56 -6.18 18.09 -1.65
N LYS A 57 -6.12 19.40 -1.41
CA LYS A 57 -7.30 20.22 -1.11
C LYS A 57 -7.56 21.20 -2.21
N GLY A 58 -8.86 21.47 -2.46
CA GLY A 58 -9.30 22.47 -3.41
C GLY A 58 -8.90 22.18 -4.84
N VAL A 59 -8.88 20.93 -5.27
CA VAL A 59 -8.61 20.57 -6.66
C VAL A 59 -9.73 21.10 -7.53
N LYS A 60 -9.41 21.88 -8.55
CA LYS A 60 -10.37 22.45 -9.48
C LYS A 60 -10.87 21.43 -10.49
N ALA A 61 -12.17 21.45 -10.73
CA ALA A 61 -12.81 20.72 -11.80
C ALA A 61 -13.88 21.58 -12.49
N PHE A 62 -14.16 21.25 -13.74
CA PHE A 62 -15.18 21.89 -14.56
C PHE A 62 -16.26 20.86 -14.90
N VAL A 63 -17.48 21.17 -14.53
CA VAL A 63 -18.62 20.28 -14.69
C VAL A 63 -19.56 20.86 -15.75
N THR A 64 -19.90 20.05 -16.75
CA THR A 64 -20.87 20.41 -17.81
C THR A 64 -21.98 19.37 -17.85
N LEU A 65 -23.19 19.76 -18.24
CA LEU A 65 -24.26 18.86 -18.64
C LEU A 65 -24.14 18.61 -20.13
N CYS A 66 -24.49 17.40 -20.57
CA CYS A 66 -24.42 16.99 -21.97
C CYS A 66 -25.79 16.51 -22.45
N ASN A 67 -26.16 16.87 -23.68
CA ASN A 67 -27.33 16.32 -24.34
C ASN A 67 -26.97 15.06 -25.18
N ARG A 68 -27.95 14.47 -25.84
CA ARG A 68 -27.75 13.30 -26.71
C ARG A 68 -26.89 13.55 -27.94
N ASN A 69 -26.78 14.80 -28.36
CA ASN A 69 -25.95 15.21 -29.49
C ASN A 69 -24.55 15.67 -29.08
N ASP A 70 -24.16 15.37 -27.83
CA ASP A 70 -22.86 15.71 -27.23
C ASP A 70 -22.59 17.23 -27.10
N VAL A 71 -23.66 18.04 -27.15
CA VAL A 71 -23.58 19.47 -26.90
C VAL A 71 -23.52 19.69 -25.39
N GLU A 72 -22.57 20.51 -24.95
CA GLU A 72 -22.33 20.78 -23.55
C GLU A 72 -22.91 22.13 -23.11
N SER A 73 -23.37 22.20 -21.87
CA SER A 73 -23.74 23.44 -21.20
C SER A 73 -22.51 24.31 -20.88
N GLU A 74 -22.75 25.51 -20.37
CA GLU A 74 -21.70 26.27 -19.71
C GLU A 74 -21.06 25.46 -18.58
N ALA A 75 -19.74 25.60 -18.41
CA ALA A 75 -18.98 24.88 -17.40
C ALA A 75 -19.12 25.56 -16.03
N LEU A 76 -19.48 24.76 -15.04
CA LEU A 76 -19.47 25.16 -13.64
C LEU A 76 -18.13 24.78 -13.02
N GLU A 77 -17.36 25.77 -12.54
CA GLU A 77 -16.13 25.51 -11.76
C GLU A 77 -16.51 25.06 -10.35
N VAL A 78 -15.96 23.94 -9.94
CA VAL A 78 -16.13 23.35 -8.60
C VAL A 78 -14.77 22.95 -8.06
N THR A 79 -14.70 22.72 -6.74
CA THR A 79 -13.50 22.22 -6.09
C THR A 79 -13.81 20.97 -5.27
N PHE A 80 -12.82 20.10 -5.14
CA PHE A 80 -12.91 18.90 -4.31
C PHE A 80 -11.59 18.59 -3.61
N ASP A 81 -11.67 17.81 -2.55
CA ASP A 81 -10.52 17.29 -1.82
C ASP A 81 -10.29 15.83 -2.16
N THR A 82 -9.05 15.36 -2.03
CA THR A 82 -8.66 13.96 -2.20
C THR A 82 -7.99 13.44 -0.94
N ARG A 83 -7.86 12.11 -0.81
CA ARG A 83 -7.03 11.44 0.19
C ARG A 83 -5.79 10.85 -0.47
N ASP A 84 -4.81 10.48 0.37
CA ASP A 84 -3.66 9.70 -0.10
C ASP A 84 -4.13 8.45 -0.83
N SER A 85 -3.44 8.08 -1.89
CA SER A 85 -3.68 6.81 -2.58
C SER A 85 -3.36 5.63 -1.65
N GLY A 86 -3.96 4.47 -1.93
CA GLY A 86 -3.71 3.25 -1.17
C GLY A 86 -2.21 2.91 -1.02
N PRO A 87 -1.40 2.97 -2.09
CA PRO A 87 0.05 2.76 -2.01
C PRO A 87 0.76 3.70 -1.05
N ILE A 88 0.44 4.98 -1.05
CA ILE A 88 1.05 5.95 -0.13
C ILE A 88 0.61 5.70 1.31
N ALA A 89 -0.69 5.50 1.52
CA ALA A 89 -1.24 5.18 2.83
C ALA A 89 -0.61 3.90 3.41
N PHE A 90 -0.40 2.88 2.57
CA PHE A 90 0.25 1.63 2.98
C PHE A 90 1.70 1.86 3.39
N ILE A 91 2.52 2.47 2.53
CA ILE A 91 3.95 2.72 2.79
C ILE A 91 4.16 3.56 4.05
N ASN A 92 3.29 4.54 4.29
CA ASN A 92 3.39 5.41 5.47
C ASN A 92 3.06 4.67 6.78
N ASN A 93 2.28 3.59 6.71
CA ASN A 93 1.92 2.75 7.85
C ASN A 93 2.72 1.46 7.95
N LEU A 94 3.68 1.26 7.05
CA LEU A 94 4.50 0.05 7.00
C LEU A 94 5.75 0.22 7.84
N GLU A 95 6.02 -0.77 8.68
CA GLU A 95 7.28 -0.92 9.40
C GLU A 95 7.94 -2.25 9.08
N VAL A 96 9.25 -2.23 8.92
CA VAL A 96 10.08 -3.42 8.72
C VAL A 96 11.19 -3.40 9.76
N VAL A 97 11.26 -4.46 10.54
CA VAL A 97 12.28 -4.62 11.59
C VAL A 97 12.92 -6.01 11.51
N SER A 98 14.06 -6.15 12.15
CA SER A 98 14.77 -7.43 12.28
C SER A 98 13.91 -8.50 12.92
N GLY A 99 14.01 -9.72 12.44
CA GLY A 99 13.34 -10.91 12.96
C GLY A 99 14.32 -12.01 13.32
N TRP A 100 13.88 -12.96 14.12
CA TRP A 100 14.66 -14.12 14.52
C TRP A 100 14.82 -15.13 13.37
N GLY A 101 15.90 -15.91 13.41
CA GLY A 101 16.16 -16.98 12.48
C GLY A 101 16.47 -16.51 11.05
N ASN A 102 17.37 -15.55 10.90
CA ASN A 102 17.71 -14.93 9.60
C ASN A 102 16.49 -14.26 8.95
N GLY A 103 15.65 -13.59 9.75
CA GLY A 103 14.38 -13.08 9.30
C GLY A 103 14.14 -11.61 9.50
N PHE A 104 12.94 -11.21 9.13
CA PHE A 104 12.38 -9.89 9.36
C PHE A 104 10.93 -9.97 9.81
N VAL A 105 10.46 -8.90 10.41
CA VAL A 105 9.04 -8.72 10.76
C VAL A 105 8.53 -7.48 10.04
N LEU A 106 7.46 -7.65 9.31
CA LEU A 106 6.75 -6.60 8.61
C LEU A 106 5.40 -6.39 9.29
N THR A 107 5.13 -5.15 9.68
CA THR A 107 3.87 -4.77 10.33
C THR A 107 3.20 -3.64 9.58
N TYR A 108 1.89 -3.71 9.47
CA TYR A 108 1.07 -2.62 8.93
C TYR A 108 -0.34 -2.65 9.52
N ASN A 109 -1.00 -1.49 9.48
CA ASN A 109 -2.40 -1.36 9.87
C ASN A 109 -3.16 -0.62 8.76
N LEU A 110 -4.13 -1.29 8.15
CA LEU A 110 -4.97 -0.73 7.10
C LEU A 110 -6.42 -0.57 7.57
N LYS A 111 -7.01 0.58 7.27
CA LYS A 111 -8.44 0.84 7.50
C LYS A 111 -9.33 0.11 6.51
N GLU A 112 -8.85 -0.10 5.30
CA GLU A 112 -9.53 -0.77 4.18
C GLU A 112 -8.55 -1.69 3.44
N ASP A 113 -9.06 -2.64 2.64
CA ASP A 113 -8.23 -3.49 1.78
C ASP A 113 -7.49 -2.63 0.76
N LEU A 114 -6.19 -2.80 0.63
CA LEU A 114 -5.43 -2.16 -0.44
C LEU A 114 -5.88 -2.72 -1.79
N LYS A 115 -6.34 -1.85 -2.68
CA LYS A 115 -6.64 -2.19 -4.07
C LYS A 115 -5.37 -2.11 -4.92
N GLY A 116 -4.40 -2.94 -4.57
CA GLY A 116 -3.08 -2.92 -5.16
C GLY A 116 -2.25 -4.13 -4.74
N MET A 117 -1.02 -4.19 -5.21
CA MET A 117 -0.07 -5.25 -4.92
C MET A 117 1.17 -4.68 -4.23
N VAL A 118 1.64 -5.40 -3.22
CA VAL A 118 2.91 -5.12 -2.55
C VAL A 118 3.93 -6.15 -3.00
N ASN A 119 5.05 -5.67 -3.52
CA ASN A 119 6.20 -6.47 -3.91
C ASN A 119 7.34 -6.19 -2.94
N LEU A 120 7.80 -7.23 -2.28
CA LEU A 120 8.93 -7.19 -1.36
C LEU A 120 10.18 -7.67 -2.08
N PHE A 121 11.24 -6.88 -2.01
CA PHE A 121 12.54 -7.22 -2.57
C PHE A 121 13.61 -7.08 -1.51
N TYR A 122 14.72 -7.74 -1.70
CA TYR A 122 15.95 -7.51 -0.95
C TYR A 122 17.13 -7.40 -1.90
N VAL A 123 18.13 -6.62 -1.53
CA VAL A 123 19.37 -6.56 -2.27
C VAL A 123 20.20 -7.79 -1.92
N GLY A 124 20.34 -8.66 -2.88
CA GLY A 124 21.02 -9.93 -2.75
C GLY A 124 22.12 -10.07 -3.80
N GLU A 125 22.51 -11.30 -4.07
CA GLU A 125 23.43 -11.67 -5.15
C GLU A 125 22.67 -12.55 -6.13
N ASP A 126 22.69 -12.18 -7.40
CA ASP A 126 22.11 -13.00 -8.46
C ASP A 126 22.83 -14.36 -8.51
N PRO A 127 22.12 -15.49 -8.42
CA PRO A 127 22.73 -16.81 -8.38
C PRO A 127 23.54 -17.15 -9.62
N LYS A 128 23.24 -16.53 -10.77
CA LYS A 128 23.87 -16.80 -12.07
C LYS A 128 25.06 -15.88 -12.34
N THR A 129 24.85 -14.57 -12.16
CA THR A 129 25.85 -13.55 -12.50
C THR A 129 26.82 -13.23 -11.36
N LYS A 130 26.48 -13.63 -10.13
CA LYS A 130 27.23 -13.31 -8.90
C LYS A 130 27.40 -11.80 -8.65
N GLN A 131 26.55 -10.99 -9.26
CA GLN A 131 26.53 -9.55 -9.07
C GLN A 131 25.42 -9.15 -8.09
N PRO A 132 25.58 -8.03 -7.38
CA PRO A 132 24.50 -7.47 -6.57
C PRO A 132 23.26 -7.22 -7.44
N ASP A 133 22.10 -7.70 -6.99
CA ASP A 133 20.83 -7.52 -7.68
C ASP A 133 19.68 -7.39 -6.68
N THR A 134 18.59 -6.81 -7.14
CA THR A 134 17.36 -6.66 -6.36
C THR A 134 16.46 -7.86 -6.62
N LEU A 135 16.45 -8.79 -5.69
CA LEU A 135 15.74 -10.07 -5.80
C LEU A 135 14.34 -9.97 -5.21
N LEU A 136 13.34 -10.42 -5.97
CA LEU A 136 11.96 -10.53 -5.49
C LEU A 136 11.88 -11.59 -4.38
N PHE A 137 11.42 -11.16 -3.21
CA PHE A 137 11.17 -12.02 -2.08
C PHE A 137 9.75 -12.58 -2.09
N LYS A 138 8.75 -11.68 -2.17
CA LYS A 138 7.33 -12.04 -2.08
C LYS A 138 6.45 -10.95 -2.67
N SER A 139 5.31 -11.35 -3.22
CA SER A 139 4.23 -10.45 -3.62
C SER A 139 2.94 -10.83 -2.89
N PHE A 140 2.17 -9.83 -2.45
CA PHE A 140 0.88 -10.07 -1.81
C PHE A 140 -0.04 -8.86 -1.94
N VAL A 141 -1.35 -9.10 -1.72
CA VAL A 141 -2.36 -8.05 -1.64
C VAL A 141 -2.71 -7.83 -0.16
N PRO A 142 -2.36 -6.67 0.41
CA PRO A 142 -2.66 -6.37 1.81
C PRO A 142 -4.16 -6.30 2.08
N LYS A 143 -4.56 -6.87 3.20
CA LYS A 143 -5.92 -6.84 3.70
C LYS A 143 -6.06 -5.85 4.85
N LYS A 144 -7.27 -5.37 5.04
CA LYS A 144 -7.68 -4.53 6.17
C LYS A 144 -7.26 -5.16 7.51
N GLY A 145 -6.89 -4.33 8.45
CA GLY A 145 -6.59 -4.69 9.83
C GLY A 145 -5.11 -4.58 10.17
N ASN A 146 -4.81 -4.95 11.42
CA ASN A 146 -3.45 -5.10 11.91
C ASN A 146 -2.87 -6.41 11.41
N THR A 147 -1.78 -6.33 10.71
CA THR A 147 -1.08 -7.51 10.19
C THR A 147 0.37 -7.51 10.67
N VAL A 148 0.80 -8.67 11.15
CA VAL A 148 2.20 -8.96 11.48
C VAL A 148 2.62 -10.13 10.61
N MET A 149 3.52 -9.87 9.68
CA MET A 149 4.10 -10.91 8.81
C MET A 149 5.54 -11.17 9.26
N ARG A 150 5.85 -12.44 9.53
CA ARG A 150 7.21 -12.89 9.82
C ARG A 150 7.67 -13.79 8.69
N ASP A 151 8.89 -13.57 8.25
CA ASP A 151 9.47 -14.39 7.19
C ASP A 151 11.00 -14.42 7.33
N THR A 152 11.67 -15.34 6.63
CA THR A 152 13.11 -15.56 6.71
C THR A 152 13.75 -15.38 5.35
N PHE A 153 14.96 -14.82 5.29
CA PHE A 153 15.73 -14.73 4.06
C PHE A 153 16.32 -16.10 3.69
N LYS A 154 16.33 -16.40 2.41
CA LYS A 154 16.90 -17.65 1.89
C LYS A 154 18.42 -17.70 1.96
N GLN A 155 19.06 -16.55 1.79
CA GLN A 155 20.52 -16.40 1.91
C GLN A 155 20.83 -15.90 3.32
N GLN A 156 21.90 -16.39 3.91
CA GLN A 156 22.39 -15.87 5.19
C GLN A 156 23.38 -14.72 4.93
N ARG A 157 23.13 -13.58 5.54
CA ARG A 157 23.96 -12.37 5.46
C ARG A 157 23.93 -11.64 6.78
N ASP A 158 24.95 -10.83 7.02
CA ASP A 158 25.03 -9.99 8.22
C ASP A 158 23.95 -8.89 8.21
N SER A 159 23.57 -8.41 7.03
CA SER A 159 22.48 -7.43 6.87
C SER A 159 21.86 -7.48 5.48
N TYR A 160 20.67 -6.93 5.39
CA TYR A 160 19.91 -6.82 4.13
C TYR A 160 19.41 -5.39 3.92
N ASP A 161 19.46 -4.91 2.69
CA ASP A 161 18.66 -3.78 2.25
C ASP A 161 17.35 -4.33 1.70
N PHE A 162 16.25 -3.86 2.26
CA PHE A 162 14.90 -4.35 1.98
C PHE A 162 14.11 -3.26 1.24
N VAL A 163 13.58 -3.61 0.08
CA VAL A 163 12.86 -2.69 -0.80
C VAL A 163 11.39 -3.11 -0.87
N VAL A 164 10.50 -2.21 -0.56
CA VAL A 164 9.06 -2.42 -0.68
C VAL A 164 8.52 -1.51 -1.77
N ARG A 165 7.91 -2.11 -2.78
CA ARG A 165 7.25 -1.43 -3.88
C ARG A 165 5.77 -1.73 -3.86
N VAL A 166 4.95 -0.69 -3.90
CA VAL A 166 3.49 -0.80 -3.87
C VAL A 166 2.90 -0.24 -5.15
N GLU A 167 2.08 -1.03 -5.81
CA GLU A 167 1.38 -0.68 -7.04
C GLU A 167 -0.12 -0.75 -6.80
N ASP A 168 -0.89 0.20 -7.31
CA ASP A 168 -2.34 0.08 -7.29
C ASP A 168 -2.87 -0.54 -8.60
N PHE A 169 -4.05 -1.14 -8.53
CA PHE A 169 -4.70 -1.74 -9.71
C PHE A 169 -5.30 -0.70 -10.67
N ARG A 170 -5.19 0.58 -10.36
CA ARG A 170 -5.67 1.68 -11.19
C ARG A 170 -4.57 2.30 -12.06
N GLY A 171 -3.35 1.73 -11.98
CA GLY A 171 -2.18 2.22 -12.72
C GLY A 171 -1.62 3.53 -12.17
N ASN A 172 -2.02 3.95 -10.97
CA ASN A 172 -1.33 5.03 -10.27
C ASN A 172 -0.01 4.47 -9.74
N MET A 173 1.01 5.28 -9.92
CA MET A 173 2.35 4.82 -9.66
C MET A 173 2.59 4.44 -8.21
N VAL A 174 3.18 3.38 -8.12
CA VAL A 174 4.20 2.83 -7.30
C VAL A 174 4.81 3.84 -6.34
N LYS A 175 4.63 3.61 -5.08
CA LYS A 175 5.51 4.15 -4.06
C LYS A 175 6.51 3.09 -3.67
N GLU A 176 7.79 3.48 -3.63
CA GLU A 176 8.89 2.64 -3.18
C GLU A 176 9.48 3.22 -1.90
N ARG A 177 9.83 2.35 -0.97
CA ARG A 177 10.59 2.70 0.23
C ARG A 177 11.64 1.63 0.50
N VAL A 178 12.82 2.10 0.91
CA VAL A 178 13.97 1.24 1.22
C VAL A 178 14.25 1.31 2.72
N TRP A 179 14.34 0.15 3.35
CA TRP A 179 14.90 -0.04 4.69
C TRP A 179 16.30 -0.59 4.56
N LYS A 180 17.27 0.19 4.97
CA LYS A 180 18.67 -0.19 4.88
C LYS A 180 19.13 -0.90 6.14
N ASN A 181 20.06 -1.82 5.95
CA ASN A 181 20.80 -2.46 7.02
C ASN A 181 19.91 -3.18 8.04
N ILE A 182 18.93 -3.95 7.56
CA ILE A 182 18.17 -4.86 8.42
C ILE A 182 19.11 -6.01 8.84
N VAL A 183 19.49 -6.03 10.10
CA VAL A 183 20.34 -7.06 10.69
C VAL A 183 19.46 -8.16 11.27
N PRO A 184 19.44 -9.36 10.70
CA PRO A 184 18.62 -10.46 11.22
C PRO A 184 19.10 -10.86 12.61
N LEU A 185 18.15 -11.24 13.47
CA LEU A 185 18.48 -11.78 14.78
C LEU A 185 18.78 -13.28 14.62
N MET A 186 19.99 -13.67 15.01
CA MET A 186 20.41 -15.07 15.01
C MET A 186 20.11 -15.69 16.38
N VAL A 187 19.67 -16.93 16.37
CA VAL A 187 19.54 -17.72 17.59
C VAL A 187 20.92 -18.35 17.85
N GLU A 188 21.64 -17.82 18.80
CA GLU A 188 22.81 -18.53 19.33
C GLU A 188 22.30 -19.71 20.15
N GLN A 189 22.61 -20.92 19.73
CA GLN A 189 22.47 -22.08 20.58
C GLN A 189 23.59 -22.01 21.62
N LEU A 190 23.24 -21.56 22.82
CA LEU A 190 24.15 -21.70 23.95
C LEU A 190 24.30 -23.20 24.21
N PRO A 191 25.52 -23.74 24.18
CA PRO A 191 25.73 -25.12 24.57
C PRO A 191 25.45 -25.25 26.06
N VAL A 192 24.26 -25.69 26.39
CA VAL A 192 23.91 -26.08 27.76
C VAL A 192 24.42 -27.51 27.98
N SER A 193 25.48 -27.66 28.72
CA SER A 193 26.01 -28.95 29.16
C SER A 193 25.62 -29.16 30.60
N LEU A 194 25.24 -30.39 30.95
CA LEU A 194 24.94 -30.77 32.34
C LEU A 194 26.15 -30.59 33.28
N GLU A 195 27.35 -30.51 32.71
CA GLU A 195 28.60 -30.22 33.45
C GLU A 195 28.63 -28.79 34.04
N ASN A 196 27.76 -27.90 33.58
CA ASN A 196 27.67 -26.54 34.14
C ASN A 196 26.79 -26.46 35.39
N PHE A 197 26.15 -27.56 35.80
CA PHE A 197 25.38 -27.61 37.03
C PHE A 197 26.27 -28.15 38.14
N SER A 198 26.40 -27.41 39.21
CA SER A 198 27.24 -27.78 40.38
C SER A 198 26.72 -28.94 41.19
N ASP A 199 25.41 -29.25 41.06
CA ASP A 199 24.72 -30.38 41.70
C ASP A 199 23.58 -30.88 40.85
N PRO A 200 23.71 -32.05 40.17
CA PRO A 200 22.61 -32.65 39.39
C PRO A 200 21.42 -33.09 40.28
N GLU A 201 21.57 -33.22 41.57
CA GLU A 201 20.47 -33.59 42.47
C GLU A 201 19.56 -32.39 42.80
N GLU A 202 20.02 -31.15 42.57
CA GLU A 202 19.17 -29.95 42.67
C GLU A 202 18.14 -29.85 41.55
N LEU A 203 18.28 -30.63 40.47
CA LEU A 203 17.29 -30.76 39.40
C LEU A 203 16.22 -31.75 39.81
N SER A 204 15.44 -31.43 40.85
CA SER A 204 14.32 -32.26 41.26
C SER A 204 13.21 -32.19 40.20
N GLN A 205 12.40 -33.27 40.13
CA GLN A 205 11.22 -33.33 39.24
C GLN A 205 10.17 -32.25 39.57
N GLU A 206 10.35 -31.51 40.64
CA GLU A 206 9.48 -30.42 41.10
C GLU A 206 9.98 -29.06 40.60
N ASP A 207 11.19 -28.98 40.04
CA ASP A 207 11.74 -27.76 39.49
C ASP A 207 11.03 -27.40 38.16
N PRO A 208 10.37 -26.25 38.05
CA PRO A 208 9.65 -25.84 36.84
C PRO A 208 10.55 -25.68 35.59
N VAL A 209 11.86 -25.71 35.75
CA VAL A 209 12.84 -25.66 34.64
C VAL A 209 12.99 -27.06 33.99
N VAL A 210 12.57 -28.13 34.66
CA VAL A 210 12.74 -29.51 34.20
C VAL A 210 11.42 -30.11 33.63
N LYS A 211 10.35 -29.34 33.61
CA LYS A 211 9.05 -29.75 33.03
C LYS A 211 8.84 -29.24 31.61
#